data_2d3a5e3532fbf43cda6f1907582d80ac
#
_entry.id   2d3a5e3532fbf43cda6f1907582d80ac
#
_cell.length_a   1.000
_cell.length_b   1.000
_cell.length_c   1.000
_cell.angle_alpha   90.00
_cell.angle_beta   90.00
_cell.angle_gamma   90.00
#
_symmetry.space_group_name_H-M   'P 1'
#
loop_
_entity.id
_entity.type
_entity.pdbx_description
1 polymer ?
#
loop_
_entity_poly.entity_id
_entity_poly.type
_entity_poly.pdbx_seq_one_letter_code
_entity_poly.pdbx_strand_id
1 'polypeptide(L)'
;MFEKLSKKSIICLGLSLSIMAGFFIVQTMIVFGFLKSGYEYDLFGYACIILFSPPFFSFVKEFLDTVNSNERELLEELTRKNTYLEHEAKIPRHDMHSGINTYLPRGVSSLRRRLSDEKIKEFKLEAPLRLINEGLEHSRQVYRGVYEFTNLVRDGESISKELVKLDQALTEYLRRTSYADQVLISELPEAEVNEPLFCTAVDNLIRNGLKYNDSKTKKVEIYMDEGSLVVQDNGRGISQEEFDELSKPYTRKKNQEEKGTGLGLNICVAIFKEHGFDISVEKLDIGTKIRIGI
;
A
#
# COMPACT_ATOMS: atom_id res chain seq x y z
N MET A 1 -26.11 4.37 -13.18
CA MET A 1 -25.59 4.42 -14.58
C MET A 1 -26.71 4.73 -15.58
N PHE A 2 -27.81 3.99 -15.61
CA PHE A 2 -28.95 4.22 -16.51
C PHE A 2 -29.73 5.53 -16.27
N GLU A 3 -29.65 6.11 -15.07
CA GLU A 3 -30.32 7.39 -14.74
C GLU A 3 -29.79 8.61 -15.52
N LYS A 4 -28.56 8.56 -16.01
CA LYS A 4 -27.95 9.65 -16.81
C LYS A 4 -28.27 9.55 -18.32
N LEU A 5 -28.81 8.43 -18.78
CA LEU A 5 -29.21 8.26 -20.18
C LEU A 5 -30.56 8.97 -20.44
N SER A 6 -30.69 9.57 -21.62
CA SER A 6 -31.95 10.22 -21.97
C SER A 6 -33.07 9.17 -22.07
N LYS A 7 -34.30 9.53 -21.65
CA LYS A 7 -35.46 8.65 -21.80
C LYS A 7 -35.67 8.23 -23.26
N LYS A 8 -35.34 9.12 -24.22
CA LYS A 8 -35.44 8.84 -25.65
C LYS A 8 -34.46 7.72 -26.07
N SER A 9 -33.22 7.74 -25.61
CA SER A 9 -32.19 6.71 -25.90
C SER A 9 -32.59 5.35 -25.37
N ILE A 10 -33.16 5.29 -24.15
CA ILE A 10 -33.65 4.04 -23.59
C ILE A 10 -34.81 3.45 -24.34
N ILE A 11 -35.78 4.32 -24.79
CA ILE A 11 -36.90 3.90 -25.61
C ILE A 11 -36.42 3.41 -26.99
N CYS A 12 -35.50 4.13 -27.64
CA CYS A 12 -34.93 3.75 -28.92
C CYS A 12 -34.21 2.39 -28.83
N LEU A 13 -33.45 2.14 -27.74
CA LEU A 13 -32.84 0.83 -27.52
C LEU A 13 -33.87 -0.29 -27.39
N GLY A 14 -34.92 -0.07 -26.59
CA GLY A 14 -35.98 -1.05 -26.39
C GLY A 14 -36.70 -1.39 -27.72
N LEU A 15 -37.02 -0.40 -28.51
CA LEU A 15 -37.60 -0.58 -29.82
C LEU A 15 -36.66 -1.32 -30.80
N SER A 16 -35.37 -0.92 -30.85
CA SER A 16 -34.38 -1.56 -31.72
C SER A 16 -34.18 -3.03 -31.37
N LEU A 17 -34.06 -3.35 -30.07
CA LEU A 17 -33.93 -4.73 -29.60
C LEU A 17 -35.17 -5.58 -29.89
N SER A 18 -36.37 -5.03 -29.72
CA SER A 18 -37.62 -5.74 -30.01
C SER A 18 -37.75 -6.09 -31.50
N ILE A 19 -37.36 -5.18 -32.39
CA ILE A 19 -37.41 -5.40 -33.83
C ILE A 19 -36.34 -6.38 -34.28
N MET A 20 -35.11 -6.28 -33.75
CA MET A 20 -34.05 -7.28 -33.99
C MET A 20 -34.47 -8.69 -33.55
N ALA A 21 -35.11 -8.81 -32.37
CA ALA A 21 -35.63 -10.08 -31.90
C ALA A 21 -36.73 -10.63 -32.81
N GLY A 22 -37.66 -9.76 -33.24
CA GLY A 22 -38.70 -10.16 -34.22
C GLY A 22 -38.13 -10.65 -35.56
N PHE A 23 -37.12 -9.94 -36.11
CA PHE A 23 -36.41 -10.35 -37.31
C PHE A 23 -35.70 -11.70 -37.12
N PHE A 24 -35.01 -11.90 -35.98
CA PHE A 24 -34.34 -13.15 -35.67
C PHE A 24 -35.34 -14.33 -35.58
N ILE A 25 -36.51 -14.12 -34.98
CA ILE A 25 -37.58 -15.10 -34.94
C ILE A 25 -38.08 -15.50 -36.32
N VAL A 26 -38.33 -14.50 -37.20
CA VAL A 26 -38.77 -14.74 -38.57
C VAL A 26 -37.73 -15.53 -39.35
N GLN A 27 -36.46 -15.16 -39.25
CA GLN A 27 -35.36 -15.88 -39.93
C GLN A 27 -35.25 -17.33 -39.42
N THR A 28 -35.39 -17.53 -38.12
CA THR A 28 -35.40 -18.86 -37.54
C THR A 28 -36.55 -19.71 -38.02
N MET A 29 -37.73 -19.13 -38.16
CA MET A 29 -38.91 -19.82 -38.71
C MET A 29 -38.74 -20.20 -40.21
N ILE A 30 -38.07 -19.36 -41.01
CA ILE A 30 -37.69 -19.66 -42.37
C ILE A 30 -36.71 -20.84 -42.43
N VAL A 31 -35.65 -20.80 -41.61
CA VAL A 31 -34.61 -21.85 -41.56
C VAL A 31 -35.20 -23.20 -41.15
N PHE A 32 -36.13 -23.21 -40.24
CA PHE A 32 -36.80 -24.45 -39.81
C PHE A 32 -37.98 -24.86 -40.69
N GLY A 33 -38.22 -24.17 -41.81
CA GLY A 33 -39.23 -24.56 -42.80
C GLY A 33 -40.69 -24.27 -42.40
N PHE A 34 -40.91 -23.47 -41.35
CA PHE A 34 -42.24 -23.04 -40.92
C PHE A 34 -42.80 -21.93 -41.83
N LEU A 35 -41.94 -21.16 -42.46
CA LEU A 35 -42.27 -20.12 -43.42
C LEU A 35 -41.53 -20.37 -44.73
N LYS A 36 -42.18 -20.14 -45.90
CA LYS A 36 -41.50 -20.20 -47.19
C LYS A 36 -40.59 -18.99 -47.34
N SER A 37 -39.35 -19.24 -47.69
CA SER A 37 -38.43 -18.18 -48.08
C SER A 37 -38.95 -17.53 -49.37
N GLY A 38 -39.14 -16.20 -49.35
CA GLY A 38 -39.50 -15.40 -50.50
C GLY A 38 -38.75 -14.09 -50.50
N TYR A 39 -38.48 -13.54 -51.67
CA TYR A 39 -37.73 -12.28 -51.86
C TYR A 39 -38.28 -11.13 -51.01
N GLU A 40 -39.58 -11.13 -50.73
CA GLU A 40 -40.23 -10.12 -49.89
C GLU A 40 -39.75 -10.16 -48.40
N TYR A 41 -39.47 -11.34 -47.83
CA TYR A 41 -38.97 -11.46 -46.48
C TYR A 41 -37.53 -11.01 -46.35
N ASP A 42 -36.69 -11.28 -47.36
CA ASP A 42 -35.30 -10.82 -47.36
C ASP A 42 -35.24 -9.29 -47.50
N LEU A 43 -36.08 -8.70 -48.40
CA LEU A 43 -36.19 -7.26 -48.58
C LEU A 43 -36.65 -6.56 -47.27
N PHE A 44 -37.64 -7.14 -46.60
CA PHE A 44 -38.13 -6.64 -45.32
C PHE A 44 -37.03 -6.68 -44.24
N GLY A 45 -36.26 -7.77 -44.20
CA GLY A 45 -35.12 -7.90 -43.26
C GLY A 45 -34.07 -6.83 -43.51
N TYR A 46 -33.67 -6.59 -44.76
CA TYR A 46 -32.71 -5.51 -45.05
C TYR A 46 -33.29 -4.13 -44.73
N ALA A 47 -34.57 -3.89 -44.99
CA ALA A 47 -35.23 -2.64 -44.62
C ALA A 47 -35.21 -2.41 -43.10
N CYS A 48 -35.47 -3.45 -42.29
CA CYS A 48 -35.36 -3.39 -40.83
C CYS A 48 -33.93 -3.06 -40.36
N ILE A 49 -32.90 -3.68 -40.91
CA ILE A 49 -31.51 -3.39 -40.57
C ILE A 49 -31.18 -1.93 -40.92
N ILE A 50 -31.54 -1.44 -42.09
CA ILE A 50 -31.26 -0.06 -42.51
C ILE A 50 -31.99 0.96 -41.64
N LEU A 51 -33.23 0.70 -41.25
CA LEU A 51 -34.07 1.63 -40.48
C LEU A 51 -33.68 1.70 -39.00
N PHE A 52 -33.26 0.58 -38.40
CA PHE A 52 -33.07 0.45 -36.96
C PHE A 52 -31.61 0.43 -36.52
N SER A 53 -30.66 0.24 -37.47
CA SER A 53 -29.23 0.35 -37.11
C SER A 53 -28.82 1.78 -36.67
N PRO A 54 -29.28 2.88 -37.31
CA PRO A 54 -28.88 4.22 -36.88
C PRO A 54 -29.31 4.57 -35.46
N PRO A 55 -30.56 4.31 -34.99
CA PRO A 55 -30.95 4.52 -33.62
C PRO A 55 -30.13 3.68 -32.61
N PHE A 56 -29.81 2.44 -32.98
CA PHE A 56 -28.97 1.56 -32.14
C PHE A 56 -27.55 2.12 -32.01
N PHE A 57 -26.92 2.50 -33.12
CA PHE A 57 -25.59 3.11 -33.09
C PHE A 57 -25.56 4.43 -32.32
N SER A 58 -26.61 5.26 -32.47
CA SER A 58 -26.75 6.50 -31.71
C SER A 58 -26.83 6.22 -30.20
N PHE A 59 -27.59 5.21 -29.81
CA PHE A 59 -27.66 4.78 -28.40
C PHE A 59 -26.30 4.28 -27.87
N VAL A 60 -25.62 3.40 -28.61
CA VAL A 60 -24.30 2.88 -28.23
C VAL A 60 -23.30 4.00 -28.08
N LYS A 61 -23.31 4.97 -29.00
CA LYS A 61 -22.44 6.14 -28.90
C LYS A 61 -22.73 6.95 -27.65
N GLU A 62 -24.00 7.31 -27.37
CA GLU A 62 -24.38 8.07 -26.17
C GLU A 62 -24.04 7.31 -24.89
N PHE A 63 -24.22 5.98 -24.90
CA PHE A 63 -23.83 5.12 -23.78
C PHE A 63 -22.33 5.16 -23.53
N LEU A 64 -21.51 4.98 -24.57
CA LEU A 64 -20.05 5.04 -24.48
C LEU A 64 -19.57 6.43 -24.05
N ASP A 65 -20.15 7.50 -24.61
CA ASP A 65 -19.83 8.88 -24.22
C ASP A 65 -20.15 9.12 -22.72
N THR A 66 -21.27 8.58 -22.22
CA THR A 66 -21.66 8.66 -20.81
C THR A 66 -20.70 7.87 -19.91
N VAL A 67 -20.29 6.67 -20.32
CA VAL A 67 -19.30 5.86 -19.58
C VAL A 67 -17.97 6.59 -19.51
N ASN A 68 -17.48 7.05 -20.65
CA ASN A 68 -16.19 7.75 -20.73
C ASN A 68 -16.20 9.08 -19.95
N SER A 69 -17.33 9.81 -19.96
CA SER A 69 -17.43 11.05 -19.18
C SER A 69 -17.43 10.80 -17.68
N ASN A 70 -18.11 9.73 -17.21
CA ASN A 70 -18.09 9.35 -15.80
C ASN A 70 -16.70 8.87 -15.36
N GLU A 71 -16.00 8.12 -16.21
CA GLU A 71 -14.62 7.69 -15.93
C GLU A 71 -13.68 8.90 -15.84
N ARG A 72 -13.78 9.85 -16.76
CA ARG A 72 -13.00 11.10 -16.70
C ARG A 72 -13.30 11.91 -15.45
N GLU A 73 -14.57 12.10 -15.09
CA GLU A 73 -14.98 12.83 -13.88
C GLU A 73 -14.40 12.17 -12.62
N LEU A 74 -14.44 10.82 -12.56
CA LEU A 74 -13.84 10.06 -11.45
C LEU A 74 -12.32 10.21 -11.39
N LEU A 75 -11.64 10.13 -12.54
CA LEU A 75 -10.20 10.32 -12.63
C LEU A 75 -9.81 11.76 -12.24
N GLU A 76 -10.55 12.76 -12.68
CA GLU A 76 -10.31 14.15 -12.29
C GLU A 76 -10.53 14.36 -10.78
N GLU A 77 -11.57 13.76 -10.20
CA GLU A 77 -11.82 13.81 -8.75
C GLU A 77 -10.69 13.13 -7.97
N LEU A 78 -10.26 11.94 -8.39
CA LEU A 78 -9.15 11.22 -7.78
C LEU A 78 -7.85 12.03 -7.90
N THR A 79 -7.56 12.58 -9.07
CA THR A 79 -6.38 13.43 -9.29
C THR A 79 -6.42 14.66 -8.40
N ARG A 80 -7.57 15.33 -8.31
CA ARG A 80 -7.74 16.50 -7.44
C ARG A 80 -7.55 16.16 -5.97
N LYS A 81 -8.12 15.04 -5.50
CA LYS A 81 -7.93 14.56 -4.12
C LYS A 81 -6.48 14.20 -3.85
N ASN A 82 -5.82 13.53 -4.80
CA ASN A 82 -4.41 13.18 -4.67
C ASN A 82 -3.52 14.43 -4.60
N THR A 83 -3.70 15.38 -5.51
CA THR A 83 -2.98 16.66 -5.51
C THR A 83 -3.23 17.47 -4.23
N TYR A 84 -4.48 17.46 -3.72
CA TYR A 84 -4.80 18.11 -2.45
C TYR A 84 -4.05 17.43 -1.28
N LEU A 85 -4.06 16.10 -1.20
CA LEU A 85 -3.32 15.35 -0.17
C LEU A 85 -1.81 15.60 -0.26
N GLU A 86 -1.25 15.66 -1.47
CA GLU A 86 0.15 15.99 -1.69
C GLU A 86 0.50 17.40 -1.19
N HIS A 87 -0.35 18.38 -1.46
CA HIS A 87 -0.14 19.76 -1.05
C HIS A 87 -0.25 19.92 0.46
N GLU A 88 -1.28 19.32 1.07
CA GLU A 88 -1.50 19.32 2.53
C GLU A 88 -0.38 18.56 3.28
N ALA A 89 0.17 17.50 2.66
CA ALA A 89 1.29 16.75 3.24
C ALA A 89 2.65 17.46 3.09
N LYS A 90 2.80 18.36 2.11
CA LYS A 90 4.08 19.03 1.80
C LYS A 90 4.44 20.13 2.81
N ILE A 91 3.45 20.91 3.26
CA ILE A 91 3.66 22.03 4.20
C ILE A 91 4.04 21.52 5.60
N PRO A 92 3.28 20.61 6.22
CA PRO A 92 3.67 20.03 7.51
C PRO A 92 5.01 19.29 7.45
N ARG A 93 5.36 18.73 6.29
CA ARG A 93 6.59 17.95 6.11
C ARG A 93 7.86 18.79 6.37
N HIS A 94 7.96 19.98 5.77
CA HIS A 94 9.12 20.85 5.94
C HIS A 94 9.24 21.36 7.38
N ASP A 95 8.13 21.79 7.96
CA ASP A 95 8.11 22.38 9.30
C ASP A 95 8.30 21.32 10.38
N MET A 96 7.68 20.15 10.22
CA MET A 96 7.92 19.01 11.11
C MET A 96 9.36 18.50 11.00
N HIS A 97 9.93 18.45 9.78
CA HIS A 97 11.33 18.06 9.59
C HIS A 97 12.28 18.99 10.38
N SER A 98 12.12 20.28 10.23
CA SER A 98 12.93 21.29 10.92
C SER A 98 12.71 21.25 12.44
N GLY A 99 11.45 21.13 12.89
CA GLY A 99 11.08 21.01 14.30
C GLY A 99 11.71 19.79 14.97
N ILE A 100 11.41 18.63 14.41
CA ILE A 100 11.77 17.32 14.99
C ILE A 100 13.27 17.00 14.84
N ASN A 101 13.86 17.31 13.70
CA ASN A 101 15.25 16.93 13.42
C ASN A 101 16.28 18.01 13.76
N THR A 102 15.86 19.26 13.93
CA THR A 102 16.80 20.36 14.14
C THR A 102 16.54 21.12 15.43
N TYR A 103 15.38 21.73 15.59
CA TYR A 103 15.15 22.66 16.70
C TYR A 103 15.02 21.97 18.06
N LEU A 104 14.20 20.93 18.17
CA LEU A 104 14.02 20.22 19.42
C LEU A 104 15.30 19.53 19.92
N PRO A 105 16.06 18.78 19.08
CA PRO A 105 17.33 18.19 19.51
C PRO A 105 18.37 19.20 19.93
N ARG A 106 18.47 20.33 19.19
CA ARG A 106 19.39 21.41 19.55
C ARG A 106 19.01 22.05 20.88
N GLY A 107 17.72 22.26 21.14
CA GLY A 107 17.20 22.78 22.40
C GLY A 107 17.55 21.85 23.56
N VAL A 108 17.26 20.57 23.47
CA VAL A 108 17.55 19.55 24.50
C VAL A 108 19.06 19.43 24.74
N SER A 109 19.86 19.37 23.67
CA SER A 109 21.32 19.32 23.78
C SER A 109 21.91 20.60 24.40
N SER A 110 21.33 21.78 24.13
CA SER A 110 21.72 23.04 24.73
C SER A 110 21.42 23.07 26.22
N LEU A 111 20.22 22.61 26.63
CA LEU A 111 19.85 22.48 28.03
C LEU A 111 20.80 21.53 28.76
N ARG A 112 21.07 20.35 28.21
CA ARG A 112 21.96 19.35 28.83
C ARG A 112 23.39 19.86 28.99
N ARG A 113 23.92 20.65 28.04
CA ARG A 113 25.25 21.25 28.13
C ARG A 113 25.37 22.35 29.18
N ARG A 114 24.26 23.03 29.52
CA ARG A 114 24.22 24.11 30.52
C ARG A 114 23.97 23.60 31.93
N LEU A 115 23.50 22.37 32.08
CA LEU A 115 23.24 21.72 33.36
C LEU A 115 24.39 20.75 33.64
N SER A 116 25.08 20.93 34.78
CA SER A 116 26.02 19.92 35.28
C SER A 116 25.26 18.69 35.78
N ASP A 117 25.91 17.54 35.79
CA ASP A 117 25.30 16.28 36.26
C ASP A 117 24.84 16.40 37.73
N GLU A 118 25.53 17.21 38.53
CA GLU A 118 25.14 17.53 39.91
C GLU A 118 23.81 18.26 39.96
N LYS A 119 23.61 19.29 39.12
CA LYS A 119 22.36 20.03 39.04
C LYS A 119 21.22 19.21 38.48
N ILE A 120 21.50 18.31 37.52
CA ILE A 120 20.50 17.37 37.01
C ILE A 120 19.95 16.48 38.09
N LYS A 121 20.84 15.97 38.96
CA LYS A 121 20.46 15.16 40.15
C LYS A 121 19.75 15.98 41.21
N GLU A 122 20.30 17.13 41.55
CA GLU A 122 19.73 18.06 42.55
C GLU A 122 18.29 18.44 42.22
N PHE A 123 18.02 18.83 40.95
CA PHE A 123 16.70 19.22 40.50
C PHE A 123 15.84 18.04 40.00
N LYS A 124 16.30 16.79 40.11
CA LYS A 124 15.60 15.57 39.70
C LYS A 124 15.18 15.61 38.22
N LEU A 125 16.02 16.18 37.36
CA LEU A 125 15.73 16.38 35.93
C LEU A 125 16.04 15.15 35.07
N GLU A 126 16.59 14.07 35.61
CA GLU A 126 16.95 12.86 34.85
C GLU A 126 15.73 12.23 34.15
N ALA A 127 14.63 12.04 34.90
CA ALA A 127 13.42 11.44 34.36
C ALA A 127 12.72 12.34 33.31
N PRO A 128 12.52 13.66 33.53
CA PRO A 128 12.02 14.58 32.54
C PRO A 128 12.86 14.62 31.25
N LEU A 129 14.19 14.71 31.35
CA LEU A 129 15.08 14.74 30.19
C LEU A 129 15.03 13.42 29.39
N ARG A 130 14.96 12.28 30.10
CA ARG A 130 14.78 10.99 29.46
C ARG A 130 13.45 10.93 28.70
N LEU A 131 12.34 11.36 29.32
CA LEU A 131 11.02 11.37 28.70
C LEU A 131 10.98 12.25 27.44
N ILE A 132 11.64 13.42 27.49
CA ILE A 132 11.75 14.31 26.32
C ILE A 132 12.53 13.61 25.19
N ASN A 133 13.65 12.97 25.49
CA ASN A 133 14.43 12.25 24.49
C ASN A 133 13.66 11.06 23.90
N GLU A 134 12.99 10.27 24.73
CA GLU A 134 12.14 9.17 24.26
C GLU A 134 10.99 9.67 23.36
N GLY A 135 10.34 10.77 23.76
CA GLY A 135 9.29 11.41 22.96
C GLY A 135 9.82 11.95 21.62
N LEU A 136 11.01 12.53 21.64
CA LEU A 136 11.66 13.04 20.43
C LEU A 136 12.04 11.92 19.46
N GLU A 137 12.62 10.82 19.95
CA GLU A 137 12.92 9.66 19.13
C GLU A 137 11.66 9.00 18.57
N HIS A 138 10.61 8.90 19.39
CA HIS A 138 9.31 8.42 18.90
C HIS A 138 8.75 9.32 17.79
N SER A 139 8.78 10.64 17.97
CA SER A 139 8.32 11.60 16.97
C SER A 139 9.11 11.51 15.65
N ARG A 140 10.44 11.31 15.74
CA ARG A 140 11.30 11.09 14.57
C ARG A 140 10.94 9.82 13.82
N GLN A 141 10.67 8.72 14.53
CA GLN A 141 10.26 7.45 13.91
C GLN A 141 8.94 7.60 13.17
N VAL A 142 7.95 8.26 13.80
CA VAL A 142 6.65 8.54 13.15
C VAL A 142 6.84 9.38 11.90
N TYR A 143 7.60 10.49 12.03
CA TYR A 143 7.86 11.39 10.93
C TYR A 143 8.55 10.68 9.76
N ARG A 144 9.60 9.89 10.05
CA ARG A 144 10.33 9.11 9.04
C ARG A 144 9.39 8.14 8.33
N GLY A 145 8.57 7.38 9.07
CA GLY A 145 7.61 6.45 8.49
C GLY A 145 6.61 7.12 7.57
N VAL A 146 6.05 8.26 7.99
CA VAL A 146 5.13 9.06 7.13
C VAL A 146 5.86 9.61 5.90
N TYR A 147 7.08 10.09 6.07
CA TYR A 147 7.89 10.63 4.98
C TYR A 147 8.22 9.56 3.92
N GLU A 148 8.68 8.39 4.34
CA GLU A 148 9.00 7.26 3.47
C GLU A 148 7.75 6.77 2.74
N PHE A 149 6.64 6.58 3.46
CA PHE A 149 5.36 6.19 2.88
C PHE A 149 4.85 7.18 1.83
N THR A 150 4.87 8.48 2.14
CA THR A 150 4.39 9.50 1.19
C THR A 150 5.28 9.64 -0.04
N ASN A 151 6.58 9.39 0.06
CA ASN A 151 7.47 9.36 -1.09
C ASN A 151 7.20 8.14 -1.99
N LEU A 152 7.03 6.96 -1.41
CA LEU A 152 6.67 5.74 -2.15
C LEU A 152 5.36 5.89 -2.94
N VAL A 153 4.36 6.53 -2.35
CA VAL A 153 3.05 6.73 -3.00
C VAL A 153 3.09 7.83 -4.08
N ARG A 154 3.95 8.84 -3.89
CA ARG A 154 3.98 10.02 -4.77
C ARG A 154 4.60 9.79 -6.13
N ASP A 155 5.71 9.06 -6.16
CA ASP A 155 6.62 9.22 -7.29
C ASP A 155 6.22 8.38 -8.52
N GLY A 156 5.33 7.39 -8.41
CA GLY A 156 4.92 6.57 -9.58
C GLY A 156 6.10 6.12 -10.46
N GLU A 157 7.30 6.61 -10.13
CA GLU A 157 8.57 6.23 -10.71
C GLU A 157 9.10 5.01 -9.97
N SER A 158 9.58 4.04 -10.71
CA SER A 158 10.23 2.86 -10.13
C SER A 158 11.40 3.31 -9.26
N ILE A 159 11.49 2.77 -8.04
CA ILE A 159 12.63 3.03 -7.15
C ILE A 159 13.94 2.64 -7.85
N SER A 160 14.97 3.50 -7.73
CA SER A 160 16.31 3.15 -8.20
C SER A 160 16.83 1.98 -7.39
N LYS A 161 17.15 0.88 -8.07
CA LYS A 161 17.69 -0.35 -7.48
C LYS A 161 19.14 -0.52 -7.93
N GLU A 162 19.95 -1.10 -7.07
CA GLU A 162 21.34 -1.48 -7.35
C GLU A 162 21.62 -2.87 -6.79
N LEU A 163 22.63 -3.53 -7.29
CA LEU A 163 23.04 -4.84 -6.80
C LEU A 163 23.75 -4.66 -5.45
N VAL A 164 23.13 -5.13 -4.38
CA VAL A 164 23.57 -4.95 -2.99
C VAL A 164 23.78 -6.29 -2.32
N LYS A 165 24.90 -6.43 -1.60
CA LYS A 165 25.17 -7.58 -0.74
C LYS A 165 24.40 -7.43 0.58
N LEU A 166 23.28 -8.16 0.71
CA LEU A 166 22.27 -7.92 1.74
C LEU A 166 22.76 -8.12 3.17
N ASP A 167 23.61 -9.11 3.42
CA ASP A 167 24.19 -9.37 4.75
C ASP A 167 25.09 -8.22 5.22
N GLN A 168 25.90 -7.66 4.31
CA GLN A 168 26.79 -6.54 4.63
C GLN A 168 25.99 -5.26 4.89
N ALA A 169 25.01 -4.94 4.02
CA ALA A 169 24.17 -3.77 4.15
C ALA A 169 23.38 -3.80 5.48
N LEU A 170 22.73 -4.92 5.80
CA LEU A 170 21.98 -5.07 7.04
C LEU A 170 22.89 -5.04 8.28
N THR A 171 24.06 -5.65 8.22
CA THR A 171 25.03 -5.63 9.34
C THR A 171 25.49 -4.20 9.62
N GLU A 172 25.88 -3.44 8.60
CA GLU A 172 26.31 -2.04 8.76
C GLU A 172 25.16 -1.15 9.26
N TYR A 173 23.96 -1.36 8.75
CA TYR A 173 22.77 -0.63 9.21
C TYR A 173 22.49 -0.88 10.69
N LEU A 174 22.47 -2.16 11.11
CA LEU A 174 22.12 -2.57 12.46
C LEU A 174 23.22 -2.23 13.49
N ARG A 175 24.48 -2.14 13.08
CA ARG A 175 25.60 -1.77 13.97
C ARG A 175 25.38 -0.46 14.73
N ARG A 176 24.53 0.41 14.21
CA ARG A 176 24.18 1.71 14.81
C ARG A 176 22.97 1.64 15.75
N THR A 177 22.35 0.47 15.89
CA THR A 177 21.16 0.28 16.72
C THR A 177 21.52 -0.28 18.10
N SER A 178 20.67 -0.04 19.10
CA SER A 178 20.86 -0.56 20.47
C SER A 178 20.47 -2.04 20.63
N TYR A 179 19.94 -2.67 19.59
CA TYR A 179 19.45 -4.06 19.59
C TYR A 179 20.23 -4.96 18.62
N ALA A 180 21.35 -4.50 18.10
CA ALA A 180 22.19 -5.29 17.18
C ALA A 180 22.55 -6.68 17.75
N ASP A 181 22.85 -6.77 19.06
CA ASP A 181 23.21 -8.01 19.74
C ASP A 181 22.04 -9.02 19.84
N GLN A 182 20.81 -8.60 19.55
CA GLN A 182 19.62 -9.45 19.56
C GLN A 182 19.27 -9.99 18.16
N VAL A 183 20.06 -9.62 17.14
CA VAL A 183 19.82 -9.99 15.73
C VAL A 183 20.97 -10.85 15.23
N LEU A 184 20.63 -12.02 14.69
CA LEU A 184 21.58 -12.87 13.99
C LEU A 184 21.34 -12.81 12.50
N ILE A 185 22.37 -12.46 11.73
CA ILE A 185 22.34 -12.43 10.27
C ILE A 185 23.24 -13.54 9.76
N SER A 186 22.67 -14.47 8.99
CA SER A 186 23.43 -15.47 8.23
C SER A 186 23.93 -14.87 6.93
N GLU A 187 24.72 -15.62 6.17
CA GLU A 187 25.12 -15.23 4.83
C GLU A 187 23.90 -15.06 3.93
N LEU A 188 23.79 -13.91 3.26
CA LEU A 188 22.67 -13.55 2.37
C LEU A 188 23.21 -13.26 0.96
N PRO A 189 22.40 -13.47 -0.09
CA PRO A 189 22.81 -13.22 -1.46
C PRO A 189 22.91 -11.71 -1.77
N GLU A 190 23.41 -11.42 -2.95
CA GLU A 190 23.22 -10.12 -3.59
C GLU A 190 21.83 -10.06 -4.22
N ALA A 191 21.19 -8.89 -4.14
CA ALA A 191 19.90 -8.64 -4.78
C ALA A 191 19.81 -7.20 -5.31
N GLU A 192 18.97 -6.98 -6.32
CA GLU A 192 18.68 -5.65 -6.86
C GLU A 192 17.69 -4.92 -5.95
N VAL A 193 18.18 -4.05 -5.09
CA VAL A 193 17.37 -3.32 -4.12
C VAL A 193 17.78 -1.84 -4.03
N ASN A 194 16.86 -1.02 -3.54
CA ASN A 194 17.21 0.27 -2.97
C ASN A 194 17.66 0.04 -1.53
N GLU A 195 18.97 0.07 -1.28
CA GLU A 195 19.57 -0.30 0.01
C GLU A 195 18.94 0.42 1.20
N PRO A 196 18.79 1.76 1.23
CA PRO A 196 18.19 2.46 2.37
C PRO A 196 16.76 2.02 2.68
N LEU A 197 15.92 1.86 1.64
CA LEU A 197 14.53 1.44 1.80
C LEU A 197 14.44 -0.01 2.26
N PHE A 198 15.22 -0.90 1.65
CA PHE A 198 15.27 -2.30 2.03
C PHE A 198 15.69 -2.49 3.48
N CYS A 199 16.78 -1.84 3.91
CA CYS A 199 17.23 -1.87 5.30
C CYS A 199 16.17 -1.32 6.27
N THR A 200 15.47 -0.24 5.90
CA THR A 200 14.37 0.30 6.68
C THR A 200 13.21 -0.70 6.83
N ALA A 201 12.83 -1.39 5.76
CA ALA A 201 11.75 -2.38 5.81
C ALA A 201 12.11 -3.57 6.70
N VAL A 202 13.32 -4.12 6.54
CA VAL A 202 13.81 -5.23 7.38
C VAL A 202 13.93 -4.79 8.85
N ASP A 203 14.44 -3.59 9.12
CA ASP A 203 14.52 -3.03 10.47
C ASP A 203 13.14 -2.91 11.16
N ASN A 204 12.12 -2.49 10.42
CA ASN A 204 10.76 -2.47 10.94
C ASN A 204 10.25 -3.87 11.34
N LEU A 205 10.57 -4.91 10.57
CA LEU A 205 10.24 -6.30 10.92
C LEU A 205 11.00 -6.74 12.18
N ILE A 206 12.30 -6.47 12.25
CA ILE A 206 13.14 -6.76 13.41
C ILE A 206 12.56 -6.11 14.67
N ARG A 207 12.31 -4.81 14.61
CA ARG A 207 11.76 -4.08 15.78
C ARG A 207 10.40 -4.58 16.21
N ASN A 208 9.55 -5.00 15.26
CA ASN A 208 8.28 -5.63 15.59
C ASN A 208 8.50 -6.97 16.30
N GLY A 209 9.38 -7.83 15.80
CA GLY A 209 9.72 -9.12 16.41
C GLY A 209 10.32 -8.99 17.81
N LEU A 210 11.11 -7.94 18.07
CA LEU A 210 11.66 -7.65 19.40
C LEU A 210 10.63 -6.99 20.34
N LYS A 211 9.76 -6.15 19.80
CA LYS A 211 8.76 -5.41 20.57
C LYS A 211 7.63 -6.30 21.06
N TYR A 212 7.07 -7.14 20.19
CA TYR A 212 5.95 -8.04 20.50
C TYR A 212 6.44 -9.41 20.98
N ASN A 213 7.42 -9.40 21.84
CA ASN A 213 8.16 -10.57 22.29
C ASN A 213 8.24 -10.60 23.82
N ASP A 214 7.65 -11.64 24.40
CA ASP A 214 7.61 -11.85 25.86
C ASP A 214 8.71 -12.82 26.34
N SER A 215 9.57 -13.31 25.44
CA SER A 215 10.66 -14.21 25.78
C SER A 215 11.68 -13.53 26.70
N LYS A 216 12.27 -14.28 27.62
CA LYS A 216 13.34 -13.78 28.49
C LYS A 216 14.53 -13.25 27.69
N THR A 217 14.86 -13.93 26.59
CA THR A 217 15.89 -13.53 25.64
C THR A 217 15.23 -13.33 24.30
N LYS A 218 15.05 -12.07 23.92
CA LYS A 218 14.47 -11.68 22.64
C LYS A 218 15.51 -11.86 21.55
N LYS A 219 15.11 -12.49 20.45
CA LYS A 219 16.00 -12.81 19.33
C LYS A 219 15.26 -12.69 18.00
N VAL A 220 15.98 -12.19 16.99
CA VAL A 220 15.56 -12.22 15.58
C VAL A 220 16.66 -12.84 14.76
N GLU A 221 16.33 -13.74 13.86
CA GLU A 221 17.23 -14.40 12.93
C GLU A 221 16.87 -14.02 11.49
N ILE A 222 17.89 -13.74 10.69
CA ILE A 222 17.76 -13.39 9.28
C ILE A 222 18.61 -14.37 8.49
N TYR A 223 17.98 -15.11 7.58
CA TYR A 223 18.63 -16.16 6.82
C TYR A 223 17.90 -16.46 5.51
N MET A 224 18.51 -17.23 4.62
CA MET A 224 17.85 -17.74 3.41
C MET A 224 17.22 -19.10 3.65
N ASP A 225 16.00 -19.29 3.15
CA ASP A 225 15.29 -20.56 3.19
C ASP A 225 14.42 -20.71 1.93
N GLU A 226 14.64 -21.78 1.18
CA GLU A 226 13.92 -22.12 -0.06
C GLU A 226 13.82 -20.94 -1.05
N GLY A 227 14.92 -20.17 -1.21
CA GLY A 227 14.99 -19.04 -2.13
C GLY A 227 14.32 -17.76 -1.62
N SER A 228 13.85 -17.74 -0.37
CA SER A 228 13.29 -16.55 0.26
C SER A 228 14.19 -16.05 1.38
N LEU A 229 14.26 -14.73 1.54
CA LEU A 229 14.82 -14.10 2.73
C LEU A 229 13.83 -14.28 3.88
N VAL A 230 14.30 -14.80 4.99
CA VAL A 230 13.48 -15.06 6.18
C VAL A 230 13.89 -14.11 7.30
N VAL A 231 12.91 -13.49 7.92
CA VAL A 231 13.03 -12.78 9.20
C VAL A 231 12.20 -13.53 10.22
N GLN A 232 12.84 -14.18 11.18
CA GLN A 232 12.19 -15.02 12.18
C GLN A 232 12.44 -14.46 13.57
N ASP A 233 11.38 -14.27 14.34
CA ASP A 233 11.44 -13.91 15.76
C ASP A 233 11.03 -15.07 16.68
N ASN A 234 11.31 -14.93 17.96
CA ASN A 234 10.88 -15.86 19.00
C ASN A 234 9.81 -15.23 19.94
N GLY A 235 8.95 -14.38 19.38
CA GLY A 235 7.90 -13.66 20.12
C GLY A 235 6.55 -14.39 20.19
N ARG A 236 5.47 -13.61 20.27
CA ARG A 236 4.09 -14.14 20.41
C ARG A 236 3.55 -14.85 19.15
N GLY A 237 4.12 -14.56 18.00
CA GLY A 237 3.64 -15.04 16.72
C GLY A 237 2.35 -14.37 16.23
N ILE A 238 2.25 -14.21 14.91
CA ILE A 238 1.04 -13.75 14.21
C ILE A 238 0.73 -14.67 13.04
N SER A 239 -0.56 -14.82 12.71
CA SER A 239 -0.99 -15.56 11.51
C SER A 239 -0.90 -14.69 10.26
N GLN A 240 -1.04 -15.29 9.08
CA GLN A 240 -1.11 -14.55 7.81
C GLN A 240 -2.30 -13.57 7.81
N GLU A 241 -3.47 -14.00 8.29
CA GLU A 241 -4.67 -13.18 8.34
C GLU A 241 -4.48 -11.96 9.28
N GLU A 242 -3.85 -12.18 10.43
CA GLU A 242 -3.50 -11.09 11.36
C GLU A 242 -2.49 -10.13 10.74
N PHE A 243 -1.50 -10.66 10.00
CA PHE A 243 -0.51 -9.85 9.30
C PHE A 243 -1.17 -8.98 8.23
N ASP A 244 -2.07 -9.56 7.42
CA ASP A 244 -2.80 -8.83 6.36
C ASP A 244 -3.68 -7.71 6.93
N GLU A 245 -4.31 -7.94 8.09
CA GLU A 245 -5.07 -6.92 8.78
C GLU A 245 -4.17 -5.81 9.35
N LEU A 246 -3.07 -6.17 10.02
CA LEU A 246 -2.12 -5.23 10.62
C LEU A 246 -1.28 -4.47 9.59
N SER A 247 -1.21 -4.96 8.36
CA SER A 247 -0.54 -4.29 7.23
C SER A 247 -1.36 -3.14 6.65
N LYS A 248 -2.64 -3.00 7.03
CA LYS A 248 -3.45 -1.82 6.65
C LYS A 248 -2.98 -0.60 7.44
N PRO A 249 -2.97 0.60 6.83
CA PRO A 249 -2.53 1.83 7.50
C PRO A 249 -3.30 2.09 8.80
N TYR A 250 -2.59 2.53 9.83
CA TYR A 250 -3.15 2.90 11.14
C TYR A 250 -3.88 1.77 11.89
N THR A 251 -3.69 0.52 11.47
CA THR A 251 -4.30 -0.64 12.13
C THR A 251 -3.44 -1.15 13.27
N ARG A 252 -4.08 -1.47 14.40
CA ARG A 252 -3.46 -2.04 15.61
C ARG A 252 -4.39 -3.07 16.22
N LYS A 253 -3.85 -4.11 16.88
CA LYS A 253 -4.67 -5.02 17.69
C LYS A 253 -5.31 -4.26 18.84
N LYS A 254 -6.59 -4.55 19.09
CA LYS A 254 -7.30 -4.04 20.29
C LYS A 254 -6.60 -4.58 21.54
N ASN A 255 -6.40 -3.74 22.55
CA ASN A 255 -5.75 -4.07 23.83
C ASN A 255 -4.22 -4.31 23.77
N GLN A 256 -3.52 -3.71 22.81
CA GLN A 256 -2.05 -3.69 22.84
C GLN A 256 -1.54 -2.58 23.79
N GLU A 257 -0.74 -2.96 24.79
CA GLU A 257 -0.09 -2.02 25.70
C GLU A 257 1.11 -1.32 25.06
N GLU A 258 1.74 -1.96 24.06
CA GLU A 258 2.92 -1.44 23.38
C GLU A 258 2.57 -0.24 22.51
N LYS A 259 3.25 0.89 22.74
CA LYS A 259 3.08 2.13 21.97
C LYS A 259 3.55 1.96 20.52
N GLY A 260 2.80 2.47 19.55
CA GLY A 260 3.19 2.45 18.13
C GLY A 260 2.16 3.13 17.25
N THR A 261 2.56 3.51 16.02
CA THR A 261 1.74 4.29 15.07
C THR A 261 0.80 3.44 14.23
N GLY A 262 1.05 2.12 14.11
CA GLY A 262 0.35 1.24 13.18
C GLY A 262 0.75 1.44 11.70
N LEU A 263 1.86 2.14 11.43
CA LEU A 263 2.35 2.40 10.08
C LEU A 263 3.53 1.51 9.67
N GLY A 264 4.33 1.01 10.64
CA GLY A 264 5.56 0.30 10.33
C GLY A 264 5.39 -0.91 9.42
N LEU A 265 4.39 -1.75 9.68
CA LEU A 265 4.14 -2.94 8.87
C LEU A 265 3.60 -2.60 7.48
N ASN A 266 2.73 -1.59 7.39
CA ASN A 266 2.24 -1.08 6.10
C ASN A 266 3.40 -0.56 5.22
N ILE A 267 4.34 0.17 5.81
CA ILE A 267 5.53 0.68 5.12
C ILE A 267 6.41 -0.48 4.63
N CYS A 268 6.64 -1.51 5.45
CA CYS A 268 7.41 -2.69 5.02
C CYS A 268 6.80 -3.35 3.79
N VAL A 269 5.49 -3.61 3.83
CA VAL A 269 4.77 -4.24 2.72
C VAL A 269 4.83 -3.38 1.46
N ALA A 270 4.67 -2.06 1.60
CA ALA A 270 4.77 -1.14 0.47
C ALA A 270 6.19 -1.16 -0.15
N ILE A 271 7.23 -1.08 0.68
CA ILE A 271 8.63 -1.14 0.22
C ILE A 271 8.91 -2.45 -0.51
N PHE A 272 8.53 -3.61 0.06
CA PHE A 272 8.78 -4.90 -0.60
C PHE A 272 8.03 -5.03 -1.91
N LYS A 273 6.78 -4.57 -2.00
CA LYS A 273 6.01 -4.53 -3.26
C LYS A 273 6.67 -3.66 -4.33
N GLU A 274 7.21 -2.49 -3.98
CA GLU A 274 7.96 -1.64 -4.92
C GLU A 274 9.25 -2.31 -5.41
N HIS A 275 9.84 -3.18 -4.60
CA HIS A 275 10.95 -4.03 -5.03
C HIS A 275 10.51 -5.20 -5.94
N GLY A 276 9.21 -5.50 -6.01
CA GLY A 276 8.67 -6.67 -6.70
C GLY A 276 8.77 -7.94 -5.87
N PHE A 277 8.94 -7.82 -4.56
CA PHE A 277 9.07 -8.94 -3.62
C PHE A 277 7.73 -9.30 -3.00
N ASP A 278 7.40 -10.58 -3.00
CA ASP A 278 6.25 -11.10 -2.29
C ASP A 278 6.57 -11.33 -0.82
N ILE A 279 5.59 -11.14 0.04
CA ILE A 279 5.74 -11.34 1.48
C ILE A 279 4.66 -12.32 1.98
N SER A 280 5.09 -13.28 2.78
CA SER A 280 4.19 -14.25 3.43
C SER A 280 4.62 -14.48 4.87
N VAL A 281 3.67 -14.91 5.70
CA VAL A 281 3.87 -15.07 7.14
C VAL A 281 3.43 -16.45 7.58
N GLU A 282 4.27 -17.10 8.35
CA GLU A 282 4.00 -18.36 9.00
C GLU A 282 4.07 -18.18 10.52
N LYS A 283 2.97 -18.49 11.21
CA LYS A 283 2.95 -18.52 12.67
C LYS A 283 3.60 -19.82 13.15
N LEU A 284 4.65 -19.68 13.93
CA LEU A 284 5.31 -20.80 14.58
C LEU A 284 4.69 -21.09 15.96
N ASP A 285 5.02 -22.24 16.56
CA ASP A 285 4.68 -22.53 17.96
C ASP A 285 5.24 -21.45 18.90
N ILE A 286 6.44 -20.94 18.57
CA ILE A 286 7.06 -19.80 19.24
C ILE A 286 7.57 -18.84 18.17
N GLY A 287 6.94 -17.65 18.09
CA GLY A 287 7.35 -16.58 17.18
C GLY A 287 6.66 -16.56 15.84
N THR A 288 7.20 -15.73 14.96
CA THR A 288 6.75 -15.51 13.58
C THR A 288 7.90 -15.75 12.62
N LYS A 289 7.61 -16.37 11.49
CA LYS A 289 8.51 -16.49 10.35
C LYS A 289 7.93 -15.69 9.20
N ILE A 290 8.63 -14.63 8.79
CA ILE A 290 8.25 -13.78 7.67
C ILE A 290 9.16 -14.12 6.51
N ARG A 291 8.59 -14.54 5.38
CA ARG A 291 9.28 -14.90 4.15
C ARG A 291 9.13 -13.77 3.13
N ILE A 292 10.22 -13.38 2.52
CA ILE A 292 10.31 -12.35 1.49
C ILE A 292 10.94 -13.01 0.27
N GLY A 293 10.17 -13.16 -0.81
CA GLY A 293 10.64 -13.69 -2.09
C GLY A 293 11.50 -12.64 -2.80
N ILE A 294 12.81 -12.84 -2.83
CA ILE A 294 13.80 -11.92 -3.43
C ILE A 294 14.37 -12.46 -4.73
#